data_30e8680f34eeb0e9959cfb1edf5b716d
#
_entry.id   30e8680f34eeb0e9959cfb1edf5b716d
#
_cell.length_a   1.000
_cell.length_b   1.000
_cell.length_c   1.000
_cell.angle_alpha   90.00
_cell.angle_beta   90.00
_cell.angle_gamma   90.00
#
_symmetry.space_group_name_H-M   'P 1'
#
loop_
_entity.id
_entity.type
_entity.pdbx_description
1 polymer ?
#
loop_
_entity_poly.entity_id
_entity_poly.type
_entity_poly.pdbx_seq_one_letter_code
_entity_poly.pdbx_strand_id
1 'polypeptide(L)'
;MRAMVVIGHPAPASFNHAVAEAVRRTWLEAGCDVAYHDLTAEGFDPLLTADEARGRPSEDALVRAHIAELQSCDLMAVIHPNCWGAPPAIMKGWIDRVFAPGAAYTFAKGDDRGDVPQGLLRARAALVLNTGNTPADREQAVFGDPLDRMWREGILRYCGVHHVRRALYGVVATSTVADRAGWLADAKTLALRVRDLAAQA
;
A
#
# COMPACT_ATOMS: atom_id res chain seq x y z
N MET A 1 -18.09 4.96 -0.82
CA MET A 1 -16.99 4.25 -0.12
C MET A 1 -15.84 5.22 0.11
N ARG A 2 -15.16 5.10 1.23
CA ARG A 2 -13.92 5.84 1.48
C ARG A 2 -12.73 5.04 0.97
N ALA A 3 -11.87 5.66 0.20
CA ALA A 3 -10.69 5.05 -0.37
C ALA A 3 -9.43 5.80 0.05
N MET A 4 -8.34 5.08 0.28
CA MET A 4 -7.03 5.66 0.60
C MET A 4 -6.04 5.27 -0.48
N VAL A 5 -5.34 6.23 -1.07
CA VAL A 5 -4.26 6.01 -2.04
C VAL A 5 -2.96 6.56 -1.49
N VAL A 6 -1.95 5.72 -1.35
CA VAL A 6 -0.65 6.09 -0.78
C VAL A 6 0.45 5.82 -1.80
N ILE A 7 1.27 6.81 -2.07
CA ILE A 7 2.45 6.69 -2.94
C ILE A 7 3.74 6.98 -2.16
N GLY A 8 4.74 6.12 -2.35
CA GLY A 8 6.10 6.33 -1.84
C GLY A 8 7.13 6.30 -2.96
N HIS A 9 7.54 7.48 -3.45
CA HIS A 9 8.58 7.59 -4.47
C HIS A 9 9.43 8.85 -4.22
N PRO A 10 10.79 8.77 -4.26
CA PRO A 10 11.64 9.89 -3.91
C PRO A 10 11.63 11.06 -4.91
N ALA A 11 11.34 10.79 -6.18
CA ALA A 11 11.31 11.81 -7.22
C ALA A 11 9.87 12.20 -7.57
N PRO A 12 9.53 13.50 -7.62
CA PRO A 12 8.22 13.96 -8.05
C PRO A 12 7.98 13.60 -9.53
N ALA A 13 6.72 13.54 -9.94
CA ALA A 13 6.30 13.27 -11.32
C ALA A 13 6.85 11.96 -11.92
N SER A 14 7.16 10.97 -11.08
CA SER A 14 7.60 9.65 -11.52
C SER A 14 6.46 8.86 -12.18
N PHE A 15 6.78 7.74 -12.85
CA PHE A 15 5.75 6.84 -13.37
C PHE A 15 4.83 6.28 -12.27
N ASN A 16 5.35 6.09 -11.06
CA ASN A 16 4.52 5.73 -9.90
C ASN A 16 3.44 6.78 -9.60
N HIS A 17 3.74 8.08 -9.77
CA HIS A 17 2.74 9.14 -9.62
C HIS A 17 1.66 9.05 -10.70
N ALA A 18 2.03 8.75 -11.95
CA ALA A 18 1.05 8.56 -13.01
C ALA A 18 0.12 7.35 -12.72
N VAL A 19 0.69 6.27 -12.18
CA VAL A 19 -0.08 5.09 -11.74
C VAL A 19 -1.01 5.44 -10.57
N ALA A 20 -0.51 6.13 -9.55
CA ALA A 20 -1.31 6.56 -8.39
C ALA A 20 -2.45 7.49 -8.80
N GLU A 21 -2.17 8.44 -9.70
CA GLU A 21 -3.18 9.36 -10.23
C GLU A 21 -4.24 8.63 -11.09
N ALA A 22 -3.84 7.62 -11.86
CA ALA A 22 -4.78 6.79 -12.60
C ALA A 22 -5.74 6.04 -11.66
N VAL A 23 -5.25 5.46 -10.57
CA VAL A 23 -6.08 4.82 -9.54
C VAL A 23 -7.00 5.83 -8.85
N ARG A 24 -6.43 6.96 -8.40
CA ARG A 24 -7.19 8.03 -7.72
C ARG A 24 -8.35 8.52 -8.56
N ARG A 25 -8.10 8.88 -9.83
CA ARG A 25 -9.16 9.34 -10.74
C ARG A 25 -10.22 8.28 -10.98
N THR A 26 -9.80 7.03 -11.19
CA THR A 26 -10.73 5.93 -11.41
C THR A 26 -11.68 5.74 -10.22
N TRP A 27 -11.19 5.85 -9.00
CA TRP A 27 -12.03 5.73 -7.80
C TRP A 27 -12.91 6.95 -7.58
N LEU A 28 -12.43 8.18 -7.87
CA LEU A 28 -13.27 9.39 -7.83
C LEU A 28 -14.41 9.31 -8.86
N GLU A 29 -14.12 8.93 -10.10
CA GLU A 29 -15.10 8.72 -11.17
C GLU A 29 -16.12 7.62 -10.81
N ALA A 30 -15.69 6.63 -10.03
CA ALA A 30 -16.56 5.58 -9.49
C ALA A 30 -17.31 5.97 -8.21
N GLY A 31 -17.29 7.24 -7.80
CA GLY A 31 -18.03 7.79 -6.68
C GLY A 31 -17.44 7.49 -5.30
N CYS A 32 -16.15 7.17 -5.22
CA CYS A 32 -15.45 7.04 -3.94
C CYS A 32 -14.99 8.42 -3.44
N ASP A 33 -15.00 8.59 -2.11
CA ASP A 33 -14.29 9.66 -1.42
C ASP A 33 -12.83 9.21 -1.23
N VAL A 34 -11.86 9.91 -1.86
CA VAL A 34 -10.46 9.46 -1.97
C VAL A 34 -9.52 10.37 -1.21
N ALA A 35 -8.95 9.86 -0.13
CA ALA A 35 -7.77 10.44 0.50
C ALA A 35 -6.51 10.03 -0.30
N TYR A 36 -5.67 11.01 -0.64
CA TYR A 36 -4.47 10.79 -1.44
C TYR A 36 -3.23 11.30 -0.71
N HIS A 37 -2.27 10.44 -0.50
CA HIS A 37 -1.03 10.72 0.23
C HIS A 37 0.19 10.48 -0.65
N ASP A 38 0.90 11.53 -0.96
CA ASP A 38 2.27 11.47 -1.47
C ASP A 38 3.22 11.66 -0.28
N LEU A 39 3.75 10.55 0.23
CA LEU A 39 4.58 10.55 1.43
C LEU A 39 5.79 11.49 1.33
N THR A 40 6.36 11.63 0.12
CA THR A 40 7.50 12.52 -0.11
C THR A 40 7.07 13.98 -0.12
N ALA A 41 5.98 14.30 -0.81
CA ALA A 41 5.46 15.67 -0.87
C ALA A 41 4.93 16.17 0.48
N GLU A 42 4.38 15.27 1.30
CA GLU A 42 3.91 15.55 2.67
C GLU A 42 5.06 15.69 3.68
N GLY A 43 6.28 15.32 3.30
CA GLY A 43 7.43 15.32 4.22
C GLY A 43 7.29 14.28 5.33
N PHE A 44 6.66 13.14 5.02
CA PHE A 44 6.48 12.06 6.00
C PHE A 44 7.82 11.60 6.55
N ASP A 45 8.00 11.65 7.87
CA ASP A 45 9.19 11.10 8.53
C ASP A 45 9.07 9.57 8.63
N PRO A 46 9.96 8.80 7.96
CA PRO A 46 9.91 7.34 7.99
C PRO A 46 10.52 6.72 9.27
N LEU A 47 11.10 7.51 10.15
CA LEU A 47 11.82 6.98 11.29
C LEU A 47 10.87 6.62 12.44
N LEU A 48 10.75 5.33 12.72
CA LEU A 48 10.03 4.82 13.89
C LEU A 48 10.70 5.33 15.17
N THR A 49 9.96 6.00 16.04
CA THR A 49 10.48 6.49 17.31
C THR A 49 10.62 5.37 18.34
N ALA A 50 11.44 5.58 19.37
CA ALA A 50 11.59 4.61 20.44
C ALA A 50 10.29 4.35 21.23
N ASP A 51 9.40 5.34 21.31
CA ASP A 51 8.12 5.21 21.98
C ASP A 51 7.10 4.46 21.12
N GLU A 52 7.03 4.75 19.82
CA GLU A 52 6.23 3.97 18.86
C GLU A 52 6.67 2.48 18.86
N ALA A 53 8.00 2.22 18.87
CA ALA A 53 8.54 0.86 18.95
C ALA A 53 8.17 0.11 20.25
N ARG A 54 7.81 0.84 21.31
CA ARG A 54 7.27 0.28 22.55
C ARG A 54 5.75 0.17 22.56
N GLY A 55 5.10 0.41 21.43
CA GLY A 55 3.64 0.36 21.28
C GLY A 55 2.90 1.59 21.82
N ARG A 56 3.59 2.70 22.06
CA ARG A 56 2.93 3.97 22.41
C ARG A 56 2.34 4.64 21.18
N PRO A 57 1.19 5.33 21.30
CA PRO A 57 0.64 6.12 20.20
C PRO A 57 1.65 7.16 19.70
N SER A 58 1.67 7.40 18.39
CA SER A 58 2.53 8.43 17.80
C SER A 58 2.12 9.84 18.26
N GLU A 59 3.11 10.66 18.61
CA GLU A 59 2.91 12.10 18.86
C GLU A 59 2.88 12.93 17.57
N ASP A 60 3.34 12.38 16.47
CA ASP A 60 3.33 13.01 15.15
C ASP A 60 1.89 13.14 14.63
N ALA A 61 1.48 14.37 14.34
CA ALA A 61 0.13 14.67 13.89
C ALA A 61 -0.18 14.06 12.50
N LEU A 62 0.82 14.01 11.61
CA LEU A 62 0.67 13.42 10.27
C LEU A 62 0.49 11.90 10.37
N VAL A 63 1.28 11.23 11.20
CA VAL A 63 1.13 9.79 11.44
C VAL A 63 -0.25 9.48 12.02
N ARG A 64 -0.72 10.25 12.99
CA ARG A 64 -2.07 10.05 13.56
C ARG A 64 -3.19 10.26 12.53
N ALA A 65 -3.04 11.25 11.63
CA ALA A 65 -3.98 11.46 10.55
C ALA A 65 -4.04 10.26 9.60
N HIS A 66 -2.88 9.75 9.18
CA HIS A 66 -2.80 8.56 8.33
C HIS A 66 -3.38 7.32 9.01
N ILE A 67 -3.16 7.14 10.32
CA ILE A 67 -3.78 6.05 11.09
C ILE A 67 -5.30 6.16 11.06
N ALA A 68 -5.84 7.34 11.34
CA ALA A 68 -7.29 7.57 11.35
C ALA A 68 -7.94 7.30 9.97
N GLU A 69 -7.27 7.71 8.90
CA GLU A 69 -7.74 7.46 7.54
C GLU A 69 -7.65 5.98 7.16
N LEU A 70 -6.53 5.30 7.49
CA LEU A 70 -6.37 3.87 7.29
C LEU A 70 -7.47 3.06 8.00
N GLN A 71 -7.80 3.43 9.25
CA GLN A 71 -8.86 2.77 10.01
C GLN A 71 -10.27 3.03 9.45
N SER A 72 -10.48 4.14 8.77
CA SER A 72 -11.79 4.54 8.26
C SER A 72 -12.05 4.17 6.79
N CYS A 73 -11.02 3.80 6.03
CA CYS A 73 -11.18 3.49 4.62
C CYS A 73 -11.83 2.11 4.40
N ASP A 74 -12.60 1.99 3.33
CA ASP A 74 -13.23 0.73 2.88
C ASP A 74 -12.34 -0.06 1.91
N LEU A 75 -11.45 0.66 1.22
CA LEU A 75 -10.46 0.10 0.28
C LEU A 75 -9.21 0.97 0.24
N MET A 76 -8.08 0.38 -0.12
CA MET A 76 -6.83 1.12 -0.20
C MET A 76 -5.99 0.73 -1.41
N ALA A 77 -5.15 1.65 -1.86
CA ALA A 77 -4.09 1.38 -2.84
C ALA A 77 -2.73 1.86 -2.33
N VAL A 78 -1.71 1.05 -2.58
CA VAL A 78 -0.33 1.38 -2.26
C VAL A 78 0.51 1.30 -3.53
N ILE A 79 1.22 2.37 -3.84
CA ILE A 79 2.02 2.49 -5.06
C ILE A 79 3.46 2.84 -4.71
N HIS A 80 4.41 2.02 -5.14
CA HIS A 80 5.83 2.27 -4.92
C HIS A 80 6.74 1.46 -5.85
N PRO A 81 8.01 1.87 -6.08
CA PRO A 81 8.98 1.07 -6.81
C PRO A 81 9.43 -0.15 -5.99
N ASN A 82 9.89 -1.19 -6.69
CA ASN A 82 10.65 -2.29 -6.08
C ASN A 82 12.09 -1.82 -5.80
N CYS A 83 12.44 -1.74 -4.54
CA CYS A 83 13.77 -1.37 -4.06
C CYS A 83 14.41 -2.57 -3.36
N TRP A 84 15.21 -3.37 -4.09
CA TRP A 84 15.89 -4.55 -3.52
C TRP A 84 14.92 -5.61 -2.96
N GLY A 85 13.80 -5.85 -3.63
CA GLY A 85 12.76 -6.77 -3.15
C GLY A 85 11.93 -6.22 -2.00
N ALA A 86 12.02 -4.92 -1.71
CA ALA A 86 11.34 -4.24 -0.62
C ALA A 86 10.72 -2.91 -1.09
N PRO A 87 9.84 -2.28 -0.29
CA PRO A 87 9.44 -0.89 -0.51
C PRO A 87 10.61 0.06 -0.26
N PRO A 88 10.60 1.28 -0.85
CA PRO A 88 11.56 2.32 -0.51
C PRO A 88 11.41 2.73 0.97
N ALA A 89 12.48 3.28 1.55
CA ALA A 89 12.55 3.61 2.98
C ALA A 89 11.35 4.41 3.48
N ILE A 90 10.89 5.41 2.72
CA ILE A 90 9.73 6.23 3.10
C ILE A 90 8.45 5.40 3.22
N MET A 91 8.20 4.47 2.29
CA MET A 91 7.04 3.57 2.33
C MET A 91 7.19 2.54 3.44
N LYS A 92 8.41 2.01 3.67
CA LYS A 92 8.66 1.07 4.77
C LYS A 92 8.42 1.74 6.12
N GLY A 93 8.92 2.97 6.31
CA GLY A 93 8.67 3.73 7.53
C GLY A 93 7.19 4.09 7.73
N TRP A 94 6.47 4.38 6.63
CA TRP A 94 5.02 4.56 6.70
C TRP A 94 4.32 3.28 7.19
N ILE A 95 4.71 2.11 6.70
CA ILE A 95 4.19 0.83 7.20
C ILE A 95 4.47 0.69 8.70
N ASP A 96 5.71 0.91 9.11
CA ASP A 96 6.14 0.70 10.50
C ASP A 96 5.43 1.63 11.50
N ARG A 97 5.12 2.86 11.09
CA ARG A 97 4.51 3.87 11.94
C ARG A 97 2.98 3.86 11.89
N VAL A 98 2.39 3.50 10.75
CA VAL A 98 0.93 3.62 10.53
C VAL A 98 0.19 2.30 10.75
N PHE A 99 0.80 1.14 10.39
CA PHE A 99 0.23 -0.17 10.72
C PHE A 99 0.58 -0.59 12.16
N ALA A 100 0.33 0.30 13.09
CA ALA A 100 0.69 0.13 14.49
C ALA A 100 -0.22 -0.85 15.24
N PRO A 101 0.29 -1.49 16.33
CA PRO A 101 -0.54 -2.26 17.26
C PRO A 101 -1.68 -1.41 17.83
N GLY A 102 -2.87 -1.99 17.95
CA GLY A 102 -4.08 -1.29 18.40
C GLY A 102 -4.74 -0.39 17.33
N ALA A 103 -4.06 -0.14 16.20
CA ALA A 103 -4.58 0.61 15.07
C ALA A 103 -4.94 -0.31 13.89
N ALA A 104 -3.99 -1.11 13.42
CA ALA A 104 -4.16 -2.00 12.28
C ALA A 104 -4.38 -3.47 12.69
N TYR A 105 -3.86 -3.86 13.83
CA TYR A 105 -3.99 -5.21 14.38
C TYR A 105 -3.89 -5.22 15.92
N THR A 106 -4.31 -6.32 16.52
CA THR A 106 -4.16 -6.56 17.98
C THR A 106 -3.90 -8.04 18.24
N PHE A 107 -3.49 -8.35 19.47
CA PHE A 107 -3.39 -9.73 19.97
C PHE A 107 -4.44 -9.96 21.07
N ALA A 108 -4.88 -11.21 21.25
CA ALA A 108 -5.78 -11.55 22.35
C ALA A 108 -5.11 -11.27 23.70
N LYS A 109 -5.87 -10.85 24.70
CA LYS A 109 -5.35 -10.66 26.07
C LYS A 109 -4.79 -11.98 26.61
N GLY A 110 -3.54 -11.95 27.05
CA GLY A 110 -2.84 -13.13 27.56
C GLY A 110 -2.15 -13.98 26.50
N ASP A 111 -2.17 -13.53 25.23
CA ASP A 111 -1.41 -14.14 24.17
C ASP A 111 0.02 -13.60 24.16
N ASP A 112 0.89 -14.25 24.95
CA ASP A 112 2.32 -14.00 25.05
C ASP A 112 3.16 -14.92 24.16
N ARG A 113 2.51 -15.75 23.31
CA ARG A 113 3.15 -16.73 22.43
C ARG A 113 3.23 -16.32 20.97
N GLY A 114 2.69 -15.14 20.61
CA GLY A 114 2.69 -14.65 19.23
C GLY A 114 1.72 -15.40 18.32
N ASP A 115 0.54 -15.74 18.82
CA ASP A 115 -0.54 -16.34 18.04
C ASP A 115 -1.02 -15.44 16.90
N VAL A 116 -1.93 -15.93 16.10
CA VAL A 116 -2.44 -15.21 14.92
C VAL A 116 -3.05 -13.88 15.33
N PRO A 117 -2.54 -12.73 14.83
CA PRO A 117 -3.08 -11.44 15.19
C PRO A 117 -4.52 -11.30 14.70
N GLN A 118 -5.29 -10.54 15.42
CA GLN A 118 -6.60 -10.08 14.99
C GLN A 118 -6.45 -8.78 14.20
N GLY A 119 -6.77 -8.80 12.89
CA GLY A 119 -6.78 -7.61 12.06
C GLY A 119 -7.90 -6.65 12.47
N LEU A 120 -7.60 -5.37 12.47
CA LEU A 120 -8.52 -4.30 12.89
C LEU A 120 -8.94 -3.38 11.73
N LEU A 121 -8.34 -3.53 10.55
CA LEU A 121 -8.66 -2.65 9.43
C LEU A 121 -10.06 -2.92 8.89
N ARG A 122 -10.77 -1.85 8.63
CA ARG A 122 -12.08 -1.87 7.99
C ARG A 122 -11.98 -2.14 6.49
N ALA A 123 -10.85 -1.84 5.88
CA ALA A 123 -10.61 -2.04 4.46
C ALA A 123 -10.86 -3.51 4.07
N ARG A 124 -11.75 -3.74 3.11
CA ARG A 124 -12.15 -5.07 2.64
C ARG A 124 -11.30 -5.55 1.48
N ALA A 125 -10.74 -4.61 0.72
CA ALA A 125 -9.91 -4.91 -0.43
C ALA A 125 -8.75 -3.91 -0.56
N ALA A 126 -7.63 -4.39 -1.13
CA ALA A 126 -6.45 -3.58 -1.37
C ALA A 126 -5.87 -3.82 -2.77
N LEU A 127 -5.29 -2.76 -3.34
CA LEU A 127 -4.54 -2.74 -4.58
C LEU A 127 -3.09 -2.37 -4.30
N VAL A 128 -2.14 -3.22 -4.70
CA VAL A 128 -0.71 -2.92 -4.59
C VAL A 128 -0.12 -2.85 -5.99
N LEU A 129 0.42 -1.71 -6.37
CA LEU A 129 1.02 -1.51 -7.68
C LEU A 129 2.49 -1.15 -7.52
N ASN A 130 3.34 -2.02 -8.02
CA ASN A 130 4.77 -1.83 -7.97
C ASN A 130 5.35 -1.55 -9.34
N THR A 131 6.43 -0.78 -9.40
CA THR A 131 7.26 -0.65 -10.58
C THR A 131 8.61 -1.27 -10.34
N GLY A 132 9.24 -1.80 -11.39
CA GLY A 132 10.55 -2.44 -11.27
C GLY A 132 11.37 -2.36 -12.54
N ASN A 133 12.65 -2.70 -12.42
CA ASN A 133 13.60 -2.81 -13.55
C ASN A 133 14.11 -4.24 -13.74
N THR A 134 13.54 -5.20 -13.03
CA THR A 134 13.73 -6.63 -13.27
C THR A 134 12.53 -7.17 -14.05
N PRO A 135 12.72 -7.97 -15.11
CA PRO A 135 11.63 -8.67 -15.78
C PRO A 135 10.84 -9.55 -14.79
N ALA A 136 9.51 -9.60 -14.94
CA ALA A 136 8.62 -10.26 -13.97
C ALA A 136 8.90 -11.77 -13.82
N ASP A 137 9.27 -12.44 -14.91
CA ASP A 137 9.67 -13.85 -14.91
C ASP A 137 10.94 -14.08 -14.09
N ARG A 138 11.94 -13.19 -14.21
CA ARG A 138 13.15 -13.24 -13.41
C ARG A 138 12.87 -12.88 -11.95
N GLU A 139 12.05 -11.88 -11.69
CA GLU A 139 11.65 -11.51 -10.33
C GLU A 139 11.05 -12.72 -9.60
N GLN A 140 10.17 -13.44 -10.27
CA GLN A 140 9.56 -14.66 -9.73
C GLN A 140 10.56 -15.82 -9.61
N ALA A 141 11.33 -16.12 -10.67
CA ALA A 141 12.17 -17.32 -10.72
C ALA A 141 13.39 -17.23 -9.83
N VAL A 142 14.01 -16.04 -9.70
CA VAL A 142 15.26 -15.85 -8.96
C VAL A 142 15.02 -15.36 -7.53
N PHE A 143 14.05 -14.44 -7.34
CA PHE A 143 13.82 -13.78 -6.06
C PHE A 143 12.53 -14.24 -5.37
N GLY A 144 11.64 -14.96 -6.06
CA GLY A 144 10.36 -15.46 -5.51
C GLY A 144 9.34 -14.36 -5.26
N ASP A 145 9.48 -13.20 -5.90
CA ASP A 145 8.64 -12.01 -5.75
C ASP A 145 8.35 -11.66 -4.27
N PRO A 146 9.37 -11.23 -3.52
CA PRO A 146 9.23 -11.01 -2.08
C PRO A 146 8.19 -9.93 -1.72
N LEU A 147 7.96 -8.96 -2.62
CA LEU A 147 6.95 -7.93 -2.41
C LEU A 147 5.52 -8.49 -2.45
N ASP A 148 5.23 -9.52 -3.26
CA ASP A 148 3.90 -10.14 -3.25
C ASP A 148 3.61 -10.78 -1.89
N ARG A 149 4.55 -11.56 -1.38
CA ARG A 149 4.41 -12.20 -0.06
C ARG A 149 4.32 -11.19 1.07
N MET A 150 5.19 -10.17 1.05
CA MET A 150 5.23 -9.15 2.09
C MET A 150 3.88 -8.40 2.17
N TRP A 151 3.38 -7.90 1.04
CA TRP A 151 2.15 -7.13 1.04
C TRP A 151 0.93 -7.99 1.32
N ARG A 152 0.81 -9.13 0.63
CA ARG A 152 -0.38 -9.97 0.71
C ARG A 152 -0.51 -10.65 2.06
N GLU A 153 0.54 -11.37 2.48
CA GLU A 153 0.48 -12.22 3.68
C GLU A 153 1.00 -11.50 4.93
N GLY A 154 2.16 -10.82 4.78
CA GLY A 154 2.85 -10.23 5.94
C GLY A 154 2.23 -8.94 6.45
N ILE A 155 1.51 -8.17 5.62
CA ILE A 155 0.94 -6.88 6.03
C ILE A 155 -0.59 -6.91 5.94
N LEU A 156 -1.14 -7.03 4.73
CA LEU A 156 -2.58 -6.79 4.52
C LEU A 156 -3.44 -7.87 5.16
N ARG A 157 -3.15 -9.15 4.90
CA ARG A 157 -3.88 -10.24 5.53
C ARG A 157 -3.72 -10.26 7.05
N TYR A 158 -2.51 -9.94 7.53
CA TYR A 158 -2.22 -9.80 8.96
C TYR A 158 -3.12 -8.75 9.64
N CYS A 159 -3.46 -7.69 8.90
CA CYS A 159 -4.32 -6.60 9.37
C CYS A 159 -5.81 -6.78 9.02
N GLY A 160 -6.21 -7.94 8.46
CA GLY A 160 -7.61 -8.26 8.17
C GLY A 160 -8.07 -7.98 6.73
N VAL A 161 -7.18 -7.52 5.85
CA VAL A 161 -7.53 -7.27 4.45
C VAL A 161 -7.26 -8.50 3.60
N HIS A 162 -8.30 -9.24 3.24
CA HIS A 162 -8.18 -10.55 2.57
C HIS A 162 -8.23 -10.47 1.03
N HIS A 163 -8.88 -9.46 0.45
CA HIS A 163 -8.99 -9.31 -1.00
C HIS A 163 -7.89 -8.39 -1.53
N VAL A 164 -6.73 -8.97 -1.86
CA VAL A 164 -5.58 -8.21 -2.37
C VAL A 164 -5.37 -8.48 -3.85
N ARG A 165 -5.26 -7.42 -4.65
CA ARG A 165 -4.78 -7.47 -6.04
C ARG A 165 -3.43 -6.77 -6.10
N ARG A 166 -2.51 -7.34 -6.87
CA ARG A 166 -1.18 -6.77 -7.07
C ARG A 166 -0.75 -6.90 -8.51
N ALA A 167 -0.04 -5.88 -9.01
CA ALA A 167 0.68 -5.93 -10.28
C ALA A 167 2.09 -5.33 -10.12
N LEU A 168 3.03 -5.89 -10.88
CA LEU A 168 4.39 -5.37 -11.03
C LEU A 168 4.57 -4.90 -12.47
N TYR A 169 4.76 -3.60 -12.66
CA TYR A 169 5.01 -2.98 -13.97
C TYR A 169 6.51 -2.83 -14.20
N GLY A 170 7.01 -3.46 -15.23
CA GLY A 170 8.45 -3.46 -15.55
C GLY A 170 8.74 -4.11 -16.91
N VAL A 171 9.87 -3.80 -17.48
CA VAL A 171 11.03 -3.00 -17.04
C VAL A 171 10.78 -1.52 -17.32
N VAL A 172 10.71 -0.67 -16.30
CA VAL A 172 10.35 0.76 -16.48
C VAL A 172 11.44 1.52 -17.25
N ALA A 173 12.71 1.22 -16.96
CA ALA A 173 13.84 1.95 -17.55
C ALA A 173 13.90 1.86 -19.09
N THR A 174 13.44 0.77 -19.66
CA THR A 174 13.45 0.53 -21.14
C THR A 174 12.05 0.54 -21.74
N SER A 175 11.03 0.91 -20.96
CA SER A 175 9.64 0.92 -21.42
C SER A 175 9.36 2.00 -22.47
N THR A 176 8.52 1.66 -23.42
CA THR A 176 7.99 2.59 -24.42
C THR A 176 6.79 3.37 -23.88
N VAL A 177 6.36 4.39 -24.62
CA VAL A 177 5.10 5.11 -24.32
C VAL A 177 3.90 4.16 -24.38
N ALA A 178 3.91 3.20 -25.32
CA ALA A 178 2.84 2.21 -25.45
C ALA A 178 2.76 1.26 -24.24
N ASP A 179 3.92 0.77 -23.75
CA ASP A 179 3.97 -0.06 -22.55
C ASP A 179 3.36 0.68 -21.35
N ARG A 180 3.79 1.92 -21.11
CA ARG A 180 3.28 2.74 -20.00
C ARG A 180 1.78 3.03 -20.14
N ALA A 181 1.30 3.28 -21.34
CA ALA A 181 -0.14 3.45 -21.59
C ALA A 181 -0.92 2.18 -21.27
N GLY A 182 -0.41 1.01 -21.67
CA GLY A 182 -0.98 -0.29 -21.31
C GLY A 182 -1.03 -0.53 -19.80
N TRP A 183 0.06 -0.25 -19.08
CA TRP A 183 0.10 -0.37 -17.62
C TRP A 183 -0.85 0.57 -16.90
N LEU A 184 -1.03 1.81 -17.41
CA LEU A 184 -2.02 2.73 -16.83
C LEU A 184 -3.46 2.25 -17.09
N ALA A 185 -3.75 1.65 -18.24
CA ALA A 185 -5.05 1.05 -18.52
C ALA A 185 -5.32 -0.16 -17.62
N ASP A 186 -4.32 -1.01 -17.39
CA ASP A 186 -4.41 -2.13 -16.45
C ASP A 186 -4.63 -1.66 -15.02
N ALA A 187 -3.89 -0.63 -14.56
CA ALA A 187 -4.07 -0.05 -13.23
C ALA A 187 -5.50 0.43 -12.98
N LYS A 188 -6.12 1.09 -13.97
CA LYS A 188 -7.53 1.50 -13.91
C LYS A 188 -8.47 0.30 -13.80
N THR A 189 -8.23 -0.74 -14.61
CA THR A 189 -9.01 -1.98 -14.59
C THR A 189 -8.92 -2.67 -13.22
N LEU A 190 -7.72 -2.78 -12.67
CA LEU A 190 -7.51 -3.36 -11.34
C LEU A 190 -8.15 -2.51 -10.24
N ALA A 191 -8.09 -1.18 -10.35
CA ALA A 191 -8.75 -0.29 -9.40
C ALA A 191 -10.27 -0.50 -9.36
N LEU A 192 -10.93 -0.64 -10.52
CA LEU A 192 -12.37 -0.95 -10.55
C LEU A 192 -12.67 -2.32 -9.95
N ARG A 193 -11.89 -3.34 -10.27
CA ARG A 193 -12.05 -4.69 -9.71
C ARG A 193 -11.93 -4.70 -8.18
N VAL A 194 -10.97 -3.95 -7.63
CA VAL A 194 -10.77 -3.85 -6.17
C VAL A 194 -11.95 -3.11 -5.52
N ARG A 195 -12.46 -2.05 -6.15
CA ARG A 195 -13.65 -1.34 -5.69
C ARG A 195 -14.88 -2.27 -5.65
N ASP A 196 -15.06 -3.10 -6.69
CA ASP A 196 -16.19 -4.03 -6.77
C ASP A 196 -16.07 -5.14 -5.72
N LEU A 197 -14.87 -5.66 -5.47
CA LEU A 197 -14.62 -6.61 -4.38
C LEU A 197 -14.95 -5.99 -3.01
N ALA A 198 -14.55 -4.75 -2.78
CA ALA A 198 -14.86 -4.06 -1.52
C ALA A 198 -16.36 -3.79 -1.34
N ALA A 199 -17.11 -3.65 -2.42
CA ALA A 199 -18.56 -3.44 -2.36
C ALA A 199 -19.35 -4.74 -2.09
N GLN A 200 -18.76 -5.90 -2.38
CA GLN A 200 -19.40 -7.21 -2.23
C GLN A 200 -19.08 -7.91 -0.90
N ALA A 201 -18.03 -7.49 -0.22
CA ALA A 201 -17.57 -8.03 1.06
C ALA A 201 -18.19 -7.27 2.25
#